data_48f38996471917c95d426631a19ffbbe
#
_entry.id   48f38996471917c95d426631a19ffbbe
#
_cell.length_a   1.000
_cell.length_b   1.000
_cell.length_c   1.000
_cell.angle_alpha   90.00
_cell.angle_beta   90.00
_cell.angle_gamma   90.00
#
_symmetry.space_group_name_H-M   'P 1'
#
loop_
_entity.id
_entity.type
_entity.pdbx_description
1 polymer ?
#
loop_
_entity_poly.entity_id
_entity_poly.type
_entity_poly.pdbx_seq_one_letter_code
_entity_poly.pdbx_strand_id
1 'polypeptide(L)'
;MRIVTLSLLVLWTLTLAGCQSKAARVKQLQDQYNAEYPAYTKECVDPETAGAARMLTGEKLTKEQMADLEAKKKERDARCKPQAEHLAELQKEILAAQQ
;
A
#
# COMPACT_ATOMS: atom_id res chain seq x y z
N MET A 1 33.73 13.65 36.54
CA MET A 1 32.72 14.63 36.12
C MET A 1 32.44 14.63 34.62
N ARG A 2 33.39 14.40 33.74
CA ARG A 2 33.19 14.37 32.27
C ARG A 2 32.35 13.18 31.76
N ILE A 3 32.35 12.07 32.48
CA ILE A 3 31.62 10.85 32.07
C ILE A 3 30.12 10.94 32.39
N VAL A 4 29.77 11.66 33.47
CA VAL A 4 28.37 11.80 33.92
C VAL A 4 27.56 12.71 32.97
N THR A 5 28.22 13.75 32.43
CA THR A 5 27.59 14.69 31.51
C THR A 5 27.31 14.06 30.12
N LEU A 6 28.18 13.16 29.65
CA LEU A 6 27.98 12.42 28.40
C LEU A 6 26.83 11.43 28.53
N SER A 7 26.69 10.76 29.66
CA SER A 7 25.60 9.80 29.90
C SER A 7 24.23 10.48 29.95
N LEU A 8 24.15 11.69 30.50
CA LEU A 8 22.90 12.45 30.55
C LEU A 8 22.46 12.94 29.15
N LEU A 9 23.40 13.32 28.30
CA LEU A 9 23.11 13.71 26.92
C LEU A 9 22.60 12.54 26.07
N VAL A 10 23.16 11.36 26.25
CA VAL A 10 22.71 10.15 25.53
C VAL A 10 21.31 9.74 25.97
N LEU A 11 20.99 9.89 27.27
CA LEU A 11 19.63 9.59 27.76
C LEU A 11 18.57 10.55 27.18
N TRP A 12 18.95 11.82 27.01
CA TRP A 12 18.03 12.83 26.43
C TRP A 12 17.73 12.60 24.96
N THR A 13 18.71 12.12 24.18
CA THR A 13 18.49 11.82 22.77
C THR A 13 17.61 10.61 22.55
N LEU A 14 17.64 9.63 23.45
CA LEU A 14 16.79 8.44 23.39
C LEU A 14 15.32 8.75 23.68
N THR A 15 15.03 9.72 24.54
CA THR A 15 13.65 10.12 24.86
C THR A 15 12.98 10.92 23.76
N LEU A 16 13.73 11.68 22.96
CA LEU A 16 13.21 12.43 21.82
C LEU A 16 12.87 11.53 20.62
N ALA A 17 13.57 10.42 20.43
CA ALA A 17 13.31 9.46 19.37
C ALA A 17 12.04 8.60 19.60
N GLY A 18 11.55 8.50 20.86
CA GLY A 18 10.38 7.71 21.24
C GLY A 18 9.04 8.44 21.15
N CYS A 19 9.04 9.77 21.02
CA CYS A 19 7.81 10.60 21.00
C CYS A 19 7.46 11.05 19.59
N GLN A 20 7.00 10.11 18.76
CA GLN A 20 6.39 10.50 17.50
C GLN A 20 5.01 11.10 17.76
N SER A 21 4.78 12.33 17.28
CA SER A 21 3.45 12.93 17.33
C SER A 21 2.46 12.13 16.50
N LYS A 22 1.19 12.16 16.88
CA LYS A 22 0.09 11.53 16.14
C LYS A 22 0.08 11.98 14.68
N ALA A 23 0.26 13.28 14.43
CA ALA A 23 0.30 13.84 13.08
C ALA A 23 1.48 13.31 12.25
N ALA A 24 2.66 13.15 12.85
CA ALA A 24 3.83 12.58 12.19
C ALA A 24 3.61 11.11 11.82
N ARG A 25 2.96 10.35 12.69
CA ARG A 25 2.62 8.95 12.44
C ARG A 25 1.64 8.81 11.27
N VAL A 26 0.57 9.60 11.26
CA VAL A 26 -0.41 9.61 10.17
C VAL A 26 0.25 9.98 8.85
N LYS A 27 1.09 11.02 8.85
CA LYS A 27 1.82 11.44 7.66
C LYS A 27 2.72 10.32 7.11
N GLN A 28 3.46 9.65 7.97
CA GLN A 28 4.35 8.55 7.59
C GLN A 28 3.56 7.40 6.93
N LEU A 29 2.43 7.01 7.51
CA LEU A 29 1.57 5.96 6.97
C LEU A 29 0.94 6.37 5.64
N GLN A 30 0.49 7.62 5.50
CA GLN A 30 -0.04 8.14 4.25
C GLN A 30 1.01 8.22 3.15
N ASP A 31 2.22 8.67 3.48
CA ASP A 31 3.34 8.72 2.53
C ASP A 31 3.68 7.31 2.02
N GLN A 32 3.68 6.33 2.90
CA GLN A 32 3.89 4.93 2.53
C GLN A 32 2.77 4.41 1.62
N TYR A 33 1.52 4.66 1.97
CA TYR A 33 0.36 4.29 1.15
C TYR A 33 0.44 4.93 -0.24
N ASN A 34 0.71 6.22 -0.30
CA ASN A 34 0.80 6.97 -1.55
C ASN A 34 1.98 6.53 -2.42
N ALA A 35 3.04 6.01 -1.82
CA ALA A 35 4.19 5.46 -2.55
C ALA A 35 3.88 4.08 -3.15
N GLU A 36 3.11 3.25 -2.45
CA GLU A 36 2.82 1.88 -2.85
C GLU A 36 1.57 1.75 -3.74
N TYR A 37 0.59 2.62 -3.56
CA TYR A 37 -0.69 2.56 -4.28
C TYR A 37 -0.55 2.67 -5.81
N PRO A 38 0.26 3.57 -6.39
CA PRO A 38 0.40 3.66 -7.84
C PRO A 38 0.92 2.38 -8.50
N ALA A 39 1.86 1.69 -7.87
CA ALA A 39 2.38 0.42 -8.37
C ALA A 39 1.29 -0.67 -8.37
N TYR A 40 0.51 -0.75 -7.30
CA TYR A 40 -0.64 -1.64 -7.19
C TYR A 40 -1.69 -1.34 -8.27
N THR A 41 -2.03 -0.08 -8.47
CA THR A 41 -3.00 0.35 -9.48
C THR A 41 -2.54 -0.06 -10.88
N LYS A 42 -1.28 0.19 -11.20
CA LYS A 42 -0.71 -0.15 -12.51
C LYS A 42 -0.70 -1.65 -12.78
N GLU A 43 -0.37 -2.46 -11.79
CA GLU A 43 -0.25 -3.91 -11.96
C GLU A 43 -1.59 -4.65 -11.84
N CYS A 44 -2.49 -4.17 -10.98
CA CYS A 44 -3.65 -4.93 -10.52
C CYS A 44 -4.99 -4.34 -10.94
N VAL A 45 -5.11 -3.01 -11.04
CA VAL A 45 -6.37 -2.32 -11.34
C VAL A 45 -6.48 -1.97 -12.82
N ASP A 46 -5.46 -1.37 -13.41
CA ASP A 46 -5.49 -0.91 -14.80
C ASP A 46 -5.73 -2.06 -15.81
N PRO A 47 -5.09 -3.23 -15.69
CA PRO A 47 -5.36 -4.34 -16.59
C PRO A 47 -6.80 -4.87 -16.51
N GLU A 48 -7.39 -4.86 -15.32
CA GLU A 48 -8.79 -5.27 -15.12
C GLU A 48 -9.74 -4.26 -15.74
N THR A 49 -9.49 -2.97 -15.59
CA THR A 49 -10.26 -1.88 -16.19
C THR A 49 -10.17 -1.93 -17.71
N ALA A 50 -8.99 -2.19 -18.28
CA ALA A 50 -8.81 -2.35 -19.72
C ALA A 50 -9.61 -3.53 -20.28
N GLY A 51 -9.65 -4.66 -19.57
CA GLY A 51 -10.46 -5.82 -19.95
C GLY A 51 -11.96 -5.51 -19.93
N ALA A 52 -12.44 -4.83 -18.89
CA ALA A 52 -13.83 -4.40 -18.78
C ALA A 52 -14.21 -3.40 -19.88
N ALA A 53 -13.31 -2.46 -20.21
CA ALA A 53 -13.53 -1.50 -21.29
C ALA A 53 -13.69 -2.17 -22.64
N ARG A 54 -12.93 -3.22 -22.93
CA ARG A 54 -13.07 -4.00 -24.16
C ARG A 54 -14.45 -4.65 -24.26
N MET A 55 -14.99 -5.16 -23.17
CA MET A 55 -16.34 -5.72 -23.13
C MET A 55 -17.41 -4.66 -23.37
N LEU A 56 -17.24 -3.45 -22.83
CA LEU A 56 -18.18 -2.36 -22.99
C LEU A 56 -18.21 -1.78 -24.40
N THR A 57 -17.11 -1.85 -25.16
CA THR A 57 -17.06 -1.40 -26.55
C THR A 57 -17.72 -2.36 -27.56
N GLY A 58 -18.29 -3.46 -27.09
CA GLY A 58 -18.99 -4.41 -27.94
C GLY A 58 -18.08 -5.33 -28.76
N GLU A 59 -16.80 -5.39 -28.40
CA GLU A 59 -15.86 -6.30 -29.03
C GLU A 59 -16.24 -7.76 -28.73
N LYS A 60 -16.55 -8.52 -29.79
CA LYS A 60 -16.89 -9.92 -29.65
C LYS A 60 -15.64 -10.75 -29.42
N LEU A 61 -15.46 -11.19 -28.19
CA LEU A 61 -14.37 -12.10 -27.83
C LEU A 61 -14.75 -13.54 -28.14
N THR A 62 -13.82 -14.32 -28.71
CA THR A 62 -13.99 -15.77 -28.86
C THR A 62 -13.97 -16.45 -27.50
N LYS A 63 -14.49 -17.68 -27.42
CA LYS A 63 -14.45 -18.49 -26.20
C LYS A 63 -13.02 -18.66 -25.66
N GLU A 64 -12.06 -18.83 -26.58
CA GLU A 64 -10.64 -18.96 -26.23
C GLU A 64 -10.07 -17.66 -25.63
N GLN A 65 -10.42 -16.50 -26.21
CA GLN A 65 -10.01 -15.20 -25.70
C GLN A 65 -10.61 -14.92 -24.32
N MET A 66 -11.89 -15.27 -24.11
CA MET A 66 -12.54 -15.14 -22.81
C MET A 66 -11.90 -16.03 -21.74
N ALA A 67 -11.58 -17.27 -22.09
CA ALA A 67 -10.90 -18.20 -21.19
C ALA A 67 -9.49 -17.73 -20.84
N ASP A 68 -8.75 -17.15 -21.79
CA ASP A 68 -7.42 -16.57 -21.58
C ASP A 68 -7.48 -15.36 -20.65
N LEU A 69 -8.45 -14.46 -20.87
CA LEU A 69 -8.66 -13.29 -19.99
C LEU A 69 -9.00 -13.71 -18.55
N GLU A 70 -9.86 -14.72 -18.40
CA GLU A 70 -10.25 -15.24 -17.10
C GLU A 70 -9.05 -15.89 -16.36
N ALA A 71 -8.23 -16.64 -17.08
CA ALA A 71 -7.02 -17.25 -16.55
C ALA A 71 -6.01 -16.17 -16.10
N LYS A 72 -5.81 -15.14 -16.91
CA LYS A 72 -4.93 -13.99 -16.58
C LYS A 72 -5.45 -13.20 -15.39
N LYS A 73 -6.76 -13.00 -15.30
CA LYS A 73 -7.39 -12.35 -14.15
C LYS A 73 -7.15 -13.14 -12.87
N LYS A 74 -7.36 -14.44 -12.92
CA LYS A 74 -7.17 -15.32 -11.76
C LYS A 74 -5.73 -15.33 -11.27
N GLU A 75 -4.78 -15.38 -12.19
CA GLU A 75 -3.35 -15.31 -11.89
C GLU A 75 -2.97 -13.95 -11.29
N ARG A 76 -3.48 -12.86 -11.87
CA ARG A 76 -3.27 -11.51 -11.36
C ARG A 76 -3.86 -11.33 -9.98
N ASP A 77 -5.09 -11.76 -9.74
CA ASP A 77 -5.76 -11.67 -8.44
C ASP A 77 -4.96 -12.41 -7.36
N ALA A 78 -4.45 -13.60 -7.67
CA ALA A 78 -3.61 -14.36 -6.75
C ALA A 78 -2.29 -13.64 -6.44
N ARG A 79 -1.65 -13.03 -7.45
CA ARG A 79 -0.40 -12.28 -7.29
C ARG A 79 -0.61 -10.97 -6.53
N CYS A 80 -1.73 -10.30 -6.77
CA CYS A 80 -2.05 -8.99 -6.20
C CYS A 80 -2.71 -9.06 -4.81
N LYS A 81 -3.19 -10.23 -4.40
CA LYS A 81 -3.84 -10.41 -3.10
C LYS A 81 -3.00 -9.93 -1.91
N PRO A 82 -1.71 -10.28 -1.79
CA PRO A 82 -0.88 -9.78 -0.69
C PRO A 82 -0.73 -8.25 -0.70
N GLN A 83 -0.61 -7.64 -1.88
CA GLN A 83 -0.52 -6.19 -2.01
C GLN A 83 -1.82 -5.50 -1.60
N ALA A 84 -2.97 -6.04 -2.02
CA ALA A 84 -4.28 -5.51 -1.64
C ALA A 84 -4.50 -5.59 -0.13
N GLU A 85 -4.14 -6.71 0.49
CA GLU A 85 -4.23 -6.89 1.94
C GLU A 85 -3.31 -5.92 2.70
N HIS A 86 -2.09 -5.72 2.19
CA HIS A 86 -1.14 -4.77 2.77
C HIS A 86 -1.65 -3.33 2.72
N LEU A 87 -2.20 -2.90 1.58
CA LEU A 87 -2.79 -1.57 1.43
C LEU A 87 -4.02 -1.38 2.32
N ALA A 88 -4.86 -2.40 2.45
CA ALA A 88 -6.01 -2.37 3.35
C ALA A 88 -5.57 -2.25 4.81
N GLU A 89 -4.51 -2.93 5.21
CA GLU A 89 -3.93 -2.81 6.56
C GLU A 89 -3.35 -1.42 6.81
N LEU A 90 -2.67 -0.83 5.83
CA LEU A 90 -2.19 0.56 5.93
C LEU A 90 -3.34 1.55 6.12
N GLN A 91 -4.44 1.41 5.38
CA GLN A 91 -5.64 2.24 5.58
C GLN A 91 -6.21 2.10 6.98
N LYS A 92 -6.27 0.89 7.49
CA LYS A 92 -6.75 0.60 8.84
C LYS A 92 -5.87 1.25 9.90
N GLU A 93 -4.54 1.18 9.72
CA GLU A 93 -3.58 1.83 10.62
C GLU A 93 -3.70 3.36 10.57
N ILE A 94 -3.92 3.94 9.38
CA ILE A 94 -4.14 5.38 9.21
C ILE A 94 -5.38 5.80 9.98
N LEU A 95 -6.49 5.09 9.84
CA LEU A 95 -7.72 5.39 10.56
C LEU A 95 -7.55 5.26 12.07
N ALA A 96 -6.86 4.24 12.53
CA ALA A 96 -6.57 4.04 13.95
C ALA A 96 -5.68 5.15 14.50
N ALA A 97 -4.70 5.62 13.73
CA ALA A 97 -3.80 6.69 14.14
C ALA A 97 -4.48 8.07 14.17
N GLN A 98 -5.59 8.25 13.45
CA GLN A 98 -6.38 9.50 13.47
C GLN A 98 -7.32 9.59 14.68
N GLN A 99 -7.63 8.49 15.31
CA GLN A 99 -8.43 8.45 16.52
C GLN A 99 -7.56 8.73 17.76
#